data_899e81ae93e1528415105949299ed4b0
#
_entry.id   899e81ae93e1528415105949299ed4b0
#
_cell.length_a   1.000
_cell.length_b   1.000
_cell.length_c   1.000
_cell.angle_alpha   90.00
_cell.angle_beta   90.00
_cell.angle_gamma   90.00
#
_symmetry.space_group_name_H-M   'P 1'
#
loop_
_entity.id
_entity.type
_entity.pdbx_description
1 polymer ?
#
loop_
_entity_poly.entity_id
_entity_poly.type
_entity_poly.pdbx_seq_one_letter_code
_entity_poly.pdbx_strand_id
1 'polypeptide(L)'
;MKPVIRRIWVDEWTVPIAQVNWRFQWLWLYAFVHPRSGQTYWWLLPYVNIQLFNKVLADFAQHFGMGERKQVILVVDQAGWHSSPKVKIPPGIHLEFLPSHSPELQPAERLWTLTNEPIANQSFESLAQVEEVLIQRCRQIMDQPDFVRGLTNFSWWSELAA
;
A
#
# COMPACT_ATOMS: atom_id res chain seq x y z
N MET A 1 1.20 -1.87 -18.44
CA MET A 1 1.18 -2.59 -17.14
C MET A 1 2.32 -3.59 -17.16
N LYS A 2 3.24 -3.54 -16.19
CA LYS A 2 4.25 -4.60 -16.04
C LYS A 2 3.57 -5.77 -15.34
N PRO A 3 3.60 -6.98 -15.90
CA PRO A 3 2.95 -8.12 -15.27
C PRO A 3 3.61 -8.46 -13.93
N VAL A 4 2.80 -8.84 -12.95
CA VAL A 4 3.28 -9.38 -11.68
C VAL A 4 3.50 -10.88 -11.89
N ILE A 5 4.76 -11.28 -11.95
CA ILE A 5 5.14 -12.68 -12.18
C ILE A 5 5.52 -13.33 -10.86
N ARG A 6 4.95 -14.48 -10.57
CA ARG A 6 5.30 -15.34 -9.44
C ARG A 6 5.78 -16.72 -9.92
N ARG A 7 6.67 -17.32 -9.15
CA ARG A 7 7.03 -18.73 -9.32
C ARG A 7 5.85 -19.61 -8.94
N ILE A 8 5.63 -20.66 -9.74
CA ILE A 8 4.63 -21.69 -9.49
C ILE A 8 5.32 -23.05 -9.47
N TRP A 9 4.74 -23.99 -8.75
CA TRP A 9 5.12 -25.39 -8.82
C TRP A 9 4.41 -26.03 -10.00
N VAL A 10 5.15 -26.74 -10.84
CA VAL A 10 4.64 -27.51 -11.98
C VAL A 10 5.33 -28.87 -12.01
N ASP A 11 4.73 -29.81 -12.69
CA ASP A 11 5.38 -31.11 -12.94
C ASP A 11 6.66 -30.94 -13.74
N GLU A 12 7.61 -31.84 -13.55
CA GLU A 12 8.97 -31.77 -14.13
C GLU A 12 8.98 -31.54 -15.64
N TRP A 13 7.95 -32.00 -16.36
CA TRP A 13 7.83 -31.92 -17.82
C TRP A 13 6.94 -30.76 -18.31
N THR A 14 6.43 -29.95 -17.41
CA THR A 14 5.55 -28.83 -17.76
C THR A 14 6.34 -27.53 -17.83
N VAL A 15 6.29 -26.88 -18.99
CA VAL A 15 6.81 -25.50 -19.13
C VAL A 15 5.67 -24.54 -18.82
N PRO A 16 5.72 -23.79 -17.69
CA PRO A 16 4.66 -22.86 -17.37
C PRO A 16 4.67 -21.69 -18.35
N ILE A 17 3.54 -21.44 -18.99
CA ILE A 17 3.34 -20.31 -19.90
C ILE A 17 2.43 -19.32 -19.21
N ALA A 18 2.93 -18.09 -18.94
CA ALA A 18 2.11 -16.98 -18.49
C ALA A 18 1.76 -16.08 -19.68
N GLN A 19 0.47 -15.92 -19.93
CA GLN A 19 0.01 -14.88 -20.87
C GLN A 19 0.16 -13.52 -20.18
N VAL A 20 0.91 -12.61 -20.79
CA VAL A 20 1.15 -11.30 -20.22
C VAL A 20 0.80 -10.21 -21.23
N ASN A 21 0.14 -9.17 -20.79
CA ASN A 21 -0.18 -8.02 -21.61
C ASN A 21 0.83 -6.90 -21.35
N TRP A 22 1.68 -6.60 -22.32
CA TRP A 22 2.70 -5.55 -22.24
C TRP A 22 2.13 -4.17 -22.60
N ARG A 23 1.21 -3.66 -21.78
CA ARG A 23 0.74 -2.28 -21.92
C ARG A 23 1.45 -1.40 -20.91
N PHE A 24 2.01 -0.29 -21.36
CA PHE A 24 2.67 0.72 -20.49
C PHE A 24 1.61 1.60 -19.81
N GLN A 25 0.81 1.00 -18.95
CA GLN A 25 -0.17 1.68 -18.11
C GLN A 25 0.17 1.42 -16.64
N TRP A 26 -0.01 2.44 -15.82
CA TRP A 26 0.36 2.39 -14.42
C TRP A 26 -0.87 2.64 -13.55
N LEU A 27 -0.97 1.88 -12.47
CA LEU A 27 -1.88 2.08 -11.37
C LEU A 27 -1.05 2.06 -10.09
N TRP A 28 -1.22 3.07 -9.29
CA TRP A 28 -0.49 3.22 -8.03
C TRP A 28 -1.43 2.90 -6.87
N LEU A 29 -0.98 2.05 -5.99
CA LEU A 29 -1.70 1.68 -4.78
C LEU A 29 -1.03 2.33 -3.58
N TYR A 30 -1.75 3.20 -2.88
CA TYR A 30 -1.36 3.74 -1.59
C TYR A 30 -2.05 2.95 -0.50
N ALA A 31 -1.28 2.53 0.52
CA ALA A 31 -1.80 1.82 1.68
C ALA A 31 -1.35 2.50 2.96
N PHE A 32 -2.30 2.77 3.82
CA PHE A 32 -2.05 3.10 5.21
C PHE A 32 -2.41 1.88 6.06
N VAL A 33 -1.58 1.57 7.05
CA VAL A 33 -1.85 0.50 8.01
C VAL A 33 -1.55 0.99 9.42
N HIS A 34 -2.46 0.70 10.33
CA HIS A 34 -2.22 0.87 11.75
C HIS A 34 -1.84 -0.50 12.34
N PRO A 35 -0.55 -0.77 12.61
CA PRO A 35 -0.07 -2.13 12.91
C PRO A 35 -0.74 -2.78 14.12
N ARG A 36 -1.03 -2.00 15.17
CA ARG A 36 -1.65 -2.51 16.41
C ARG A 36 -3.09 -2.95 16.25
N SER A 37 -3.87 -2.28 15.39
CA SER A 37 -5.28 -2.65 15.15
C SER A 37 -5.48 -3.48 13.89
N GLY A 38 -4.52 -3.48 12.96
CA GLY A 38 -4.67 -4.07 11.63
C GLY A 38 -5.57 -3.26 10.70
N GLN A 39 -6.04 -2.09 11.13
CA GLN A 39 -6.85 -1.22 10.28
C GLN A 39 -6.04 -0.74 9.09
N THR A 40 -6.63 -0.80 7.89
CA THR A 40 -6.02 -0.34 6.65
C THR A 40 -6.88 0.70 5.97
N TYR A 41 -6.26 1.55 5.17
CA TYR A 41 -6.92 2.56 4.35
C TYR A 41 -6.20 2.67 3.01
N TRP A 42 -6.95 2.71 1.90
CA TRP A 42 -6.42 2.48 0.57
C TRP A 42 -6.84 3.57 -0.42
N TRP A 43 -5.90 3.88 -1.32
CA TRP A 43 -6.14 4.70 -2.49
C TRP A 43 -5.55 4.06 -3.74
N LEU A 44 -6.32 4.01 -4.82
CA LEU A 44 -5.84 3.68 -6.15
C LEU A 44 -5.70 4.97 -6.95
N LEU A 45 -4.51 5.22 -7.49
CA LEU A 45 -4.16 6.46 -8.14
C LEU A 45 -3.62 6.21 -9.55
N PRO A 46 -3.98 7.03 -10.55
CA PRO A 46 -3.46 6.89 -11.91
C PRO A 46 -1.99 7.30 -12.02
N TYR A 47 -1.52 8.14 -11.13
CA TYR A 47 -0.13 8.60 -11.03
C TYR A 47 0.16 9.09 -9.62
N VAL A 48 1.43 9.37 -9.31
CA VAL A 48 1.85 9.94 -8.03
C VAL A 48 2.58 11.27 -8.26
N ASN A 49 2.21 12.25 -7.45
CA ASN A 49 2.88 13.54 -7.35
C ASN A 49 2.51 14.20 -6.02
N ILE A 50 3.13 15.36 -5.74
CA ILE A 50 2.90 16.11 -4.51
C ILE A 50 1.43 16.54 -4.37
N GLN A 51 0.77 16.93 -5.46
CA GLN A 51 -0.64 17.39 -5.41
C GLN A 51 -1.58 16.25 -5.00
N LEU A 52 -1.38 15.05 -5.56
CA LEU A 52 -2.17 13.88 -5.18
C LEU A 52 -1.83 13.41 -3.77
N PHE A 53 -0.56 13.43 -3.37
CA PHE A 53 -0.18 13.09 -2.00
C PHE A 53 -0.83 14.05 -0.99
N ASN A 54 -0.85 15.37 -1.27
CA ASN A 54 -1.57 16.33 -0.44
C ASN A 54 -3.07 16.02 -0.32
N LYS A 55 -3.71 15.58 -1.42
CA LYS A 55 -5.13 15.16 -1.39
C LYS A 55 -5.33 13.90 -0.55
N VAL A 56 -4.46 12.92 -0.70
CA VAL A 56 -4.49 11.68 0.08
C VAL A 56 -4.34 11.96 1.57
N LEU A 57 -3.40 12.84 1.97
CA LEU A 57 -3.23 13.24 3.36
C LEU A 57 -4.46 14.01 3.90
N ALA A 58 -5.02 14.90 3.11
CA ALA A 58 -6.21 15.67 3.51
C ALA A 58 -7.43 14.75 3.70
N ASP A 59 -7.63 13.80 2.80
CA ASP A 59 -8.71 12.82 2.88
C ASP A 59 -8.51 11.87 4.06
N PHE A 60 -7.29 11.38 4.27
CA PHE A 60 -6.94 10.59 5.46
C PHE A 60 -7.24 11.35 6.75
N ALA A 61 -6.84 12.63 6.84
CA ALA A 61 -7.10 13.46 8.01
C ALA A 61 -8.60 13.63 8.26
N GLN A 62 -9.38 13.88 7.21
CA GLN A 62 -10.82 14.02 7.29
C GLN A 62 -11.49 12.71 7.71
N HIS A 63 -11.15 11.61 7.03
CA HIS A 63 -11.72 10.28 7.28
C HIS A 63 -11.54 9.83 8.73
N PHE A 64 -10.35 10.05 9.28
CA PHE A 64 -10.03 9.64 10.65
C PHE A 64 -10.24 10.72 11.70
N GLY A 65 -10.71 11.90 11.31
CA GLY A 65 -10.96 13.02 12.22
C GLY A 65 -9.69 13.51 12.92
N MET A 66 -8.57 13.60 12.15
CA MET A 66 -7.30 14.10 12.68
C MET A 66 -7.38 15.61 12.96
N GLY A 67 -6.66 16.06 13.99
CA GLY A 67 -6.63 17.46 14.41
C GLY A 67 -5.96 17.62 15.75
N GLU A 68 -6.27 18.68 16.50
CA GLU A 68 -5.65 18.95 17.79
C GLU A 68 -5.87 17.85 18.84
N ARG A 69 -7.05 17.22 18.82
CA ARG A 69 -7.44 16.20 19.82
C ARG A 69 -7.03 14.78 19.40
N LYS A 70 -6.81 14.54 18.12
CA LYS A 70 -6.44 13.24 17.58
C LYS A 70 -5.28 13.41 16.63
N GLN A 71 -4.15 12.85 17.00
CA GLN A 71 -2.91 12.97 16.27
C GLN A 71 -2.39 11.60 15.84
N VAL A 72 -1.62 11.59 14.77
CA VAL A 72 -0.97 10.38 14.24
C VAL A 72 0.42 10.70 13.75
N ILE A 73 1.34 9.77 13.94
CA ILE A 73 2.63 9.74 13.27
C ILE A 73 2.48 8.81 12.07
N LEU A 74 2.63 9.35 10.87
CA LEU A 74 2.68 8.58 9.64
C LEU A 74 4.14 8.36 9.25
N VAL A 75 4.53 7.09 9.27
CA VAL A 75 5.85 6.66 8.85
C VAL A 75 5.83 6.43 7.34
N VAL A 76 6.67 7.14 6.60
CA VAL A 76 6.71 7.13 5.13
C VAL A 76 8.15 6.93 4.63
N ASP A 77 8.28 6.44 3.41
CA ASP A 77 9.58 6.41 2.73
C ASP A 77 10.02 7.83 2.29
N GLN A 78 11.24 7.95 1.82
CA GLN A 78 11.82 9.21 1.34
C GLN A 78 11.55 9.46 -0.15
N ALA A 79 10.46 8.97 -0.73
CA ALA A 79 10.10 9.31 -2.09
C ALA A 79 9.99 10.85 -2.26
N GLY A 80 10.41 11.37 -3.41
CA GLY A 80 10.50 12.82 -3.62
C GLY A 80 9.18 13.58 -3.48
N TRP A 81 8.04 12.91 -3.69
CA TRP A 81 6.73 13.50 -3.47
C TRP A 81 6.28 13.43 -2.00
N HIS A 82 6.91 12.61 -1.14
CA HIS A 82 6.70 12.58 0.30
C HIS A 82 7.54 13.62 1.04
N SER A 83 8.81 13.75 0.65
CA SER A 83 9.80 14.58 1.33
C SER A 83 9.89 16.02 0.83
N SER A 84 9.11 16.39 -0.19
CA SER A 84 9.13 17.74 -0.75
C SER A 84 8.65 18.80 0.26
N PRO A 85 9.31 19.98 0.33
CA PRO A 85 8.83 21.10 1.15
C PRO A 85 7.48 21.66 0.71
N LYS A 86 6.97 21.25 -0.47
CA LYS A 86 5.64 21.62 -0.97
C LYS A 86 4.52 20.68 -0.46
N VAL A 87 4.86 19.68 0.33
CA VAL A 87 3.86 18.82 0.97
C VAL A 87 3.11 19.63 2.02
N LYS A 88 1.78 19.59 1.94
CA LYS A 88 0.86 20.22 2.89
C LYS A 88 0.39 19.18 3.89
N ILE A 89 0.92 19.23 5.09
CA ILE A 89 0.59 18.29 6.16
C ILE A 89 -0.63 18.84 6.90
N PRO A 90 -1.77 18.12 6.94
CA PRO A 90 -2.95 18.50 7.70
C PRO A 90 -2.67 18.54 9.22
N PRO A 91 -3.44 19.35 10.00
CA PRO A 91 -3.36 19.32 11.45
C PRO A 91 -3.59 17.92 12.01
N GLY A 92 -2.78 17.54 13.00
CA GLY A 92 -2.86 16.22 13.64
C GLY A 92 -2.10 15.11 12.92
N ILE A 93 -1.45 15.40 11.79
CA ILE A 93 -0.55 14.45 11.12
C ILE A 93 0.89 14.91 11.30
N HIS A 94 1.75 13.98 11.68
CA HIS A 94 3.19 14.14 11.75
C HIS A 94 3.84 13.11 10.82
N LEU A 95 4.69 13.56 9.89
CA LEU A 95 5.41 12.65 8.98
C LEU A 95 6.77 12.33 9.59
N GLU A 96 7.04 11.01 9.71
CA GLU A 96 8.34 10.49 10.06
C GLU A 96 8.92 9.70 8.88
N PHE A 97 10.17 9.98 8.54
CA PHE A 97 10.80 9.39 7.37
C PHE A 97 11.67 8.21 7.76
N LEU A 98 11.39 7.06 7.13
CA LEU A 98 12.26 5.91 7.24
C LEU A 98 13.63 6.18 6.60
N PRO A 99 14.69 5.50 7.06
CA PRO A 99 15.96 5.50 6.35
C PRO A 99 15.77 5.08 4.89
N SER A 100 16.59 5.62 4.00
CA SER A 100 16.53 5.25 2.58
C SER A 100 16.80 3.75 2.40
N HIS A 101 16.05 3.13 1.50
CA HIS A 101 16.20 1.70 1.14
C HIS A 101 15.96 0.72 2.31
N SER A 102 15.02 1.04 3.20
CA SER A 102 14.68 0.19 4.36
C SER A 102 13.20 -0.25 4.33
N PRO A 103 12.75 -0.97 3.29
CA PRO A 103 11.36 -1.42 3.18
C PRO A 103 10.99 -2.41 4.29
N GLU A 104 11.95 -3.13 4.87
CA GLU A 104 11.76 -4.06 5.97
C GLU A 104 11.24 -3.37 7.26
N LEU A 105 11.48 -2.07 7.39
CA LEU A 105 10.99 -1.28 8.50
C LEU A 105 9.56 -0.77 8.29
N GLN A 106 9.01 -0.89 7.09
CA GLN A 106 7.69 -0.37 6.75
C GLN A 106 6.62 -1.48 6.83
N PRO A 107 5.71 -1.45 7.81
CA PRO A 107 4.67 -2.48 7.95
C PRO A 107 3.80 -2.64 6.69
N ALA A 108 3.52 -1.56 5.96
CA ALA A 108 2.73 -1.58 4.73
C ALA A 108 3.35 -2.46 3.62
N GLU A 109 4.66 -2.67 3.62
CA GLU A 109 5.33 -3.54 2.64
C GLU A 109 4.80 -4.99 2.68
N ARG A 110 4.36 -5.45 3.85
CA ARG A 110 3.76 -6.78 3.99
C ARG A 110 2.44 -6.93 3.25
N LEU A 111 1.76 -5.83 2.98
CA LEU A 111 0.47 -5.83 2.30
C LEU A 111 0.59 -6.04 0.78
N TRP A 112 1.74 -5.69 0.18
CA TRP A 112 1.96 -5.85 -1.26
C TRP A 112 1.89 -7.31 -1.71
N THR A 113 2.30 -8.22 -0.87
CA THR A 113 2.17 -9.65 -1.17
C THR A 113 0.70 -10.06 -1.30
N LEU A 114 -0.16 -9.52 -0.44
CA LEU A 114 -1.60 -9.80 -0.45
C LEU A 114 -2.31 -9.17 -1.64
N THR A 115 -1.97 -7.92 -1.96
CA THR A 115 -2.60 -7.20 -3.08
C THR A 115 -2.14 -7.73 -4.44
N ASN A 116 -0.90 -8.21 -4.53
CA ASN A 116 -0.35 -8.77 -5.77
C ASN A 116 -0.87 -10.18 -6.07
N GLU A 117 -1.36 -10.91 -5.07
CA GLU A 117 -1.80 -12.30 -5.21
C GLU A 117 -2.86 -12.51 -6.31
N PRO A 118 -3.98 -11.76 -6.35
CA PRO A 118 -5.02 -11.98 -7.35
C PRO A 118 -4.64 -11.52 -8.76
N ILE A 119 -3.59 -10.73 -8.91
CA ILE A 119 -3.11 -10.24 -10.23
C ILE A 119 -1.85 -10.95 -10.72
N ALA A 120 -1.24 -11.78 -9.86
CA ALA A 120 -0.02 -12.50 -10.22
C ALA A 120 -0.31 -13.56 -11.28
N ASN A 121 0.55 -13.61 -12.31
CA ASN A 121 0.43 -14.54 -13.44
C ASN A 121 -0.90 -14.45 -14.21
N GLN A 122 -1.65 -13.37 -14.05
CA GLN A 122 -2.91 -13.12 -14.74
C GLN A 122 -2.71 -12.17 -15.92
N SER A 123 -3.50 -12.37 -16.96
CA SER A 123 -3.61 -11.45 -18.11
C SER A 123 -4.93 -10.70 -18.02
N PHE A 124 -4.86 -9.38 -18.13
CA PHE A 124 -6.03 -8.51 -18.11
C PHE A 124 -6.15 -7.75 -19.43
N GLU A 125 -7.34 -7.63 -19.94
CA GLU A 125 -7.62 -6.92 -21.20
C GLU A 125 -7.48 -5.40 -21.04
N SER A 126 -7.74 -4.88 -19.83
CA SER A 126 -7.71 -3.45 -19.54
C SER A 126 -7.19 -3.16 -18.13
N LEU A 127 -6.74 -1.90 -17.92
CA LEU A 127 -6.38 -1.42 -16.60
C LEU A 127 -7.59 -1.38 -15.65
N ALA A 128 -8.79 -1.12 -16.18
CA ALA A 128 -10.02 -1.11 -15.39
C ALA A 128 -10.33 -2.47 -14.75
N GLN A 129 -10.03 -3.57 -15.44
CA GLN A 129 -10.18 -4.91 -14.83
C GLN A 129 -9.21 -5.12 -13.67
N VAL A 130 -7.97 -4.65 -13.79
CA VAL A 130 -6.99 -4.73 -12.69
C VAL A 130 -7.44 -3.86 -11.51
N GLU A 131 -7.93 -2.66 -11.78
CA GLU A 131 -8.46 -1.75 -10.77
C GLU A 131 -9.60 -2.40 -9.98
N GLU A 132 -10.57 -3.01 -10.68
CA GLU A 132 -11.69 -3.72 -10.04
C GLU A 132 -11.21 -4.86 -9.13
N VAL A 133 -10.29 -5.69 -9.61
CA VAL A 133 -9.71 -6.79 -8.82
C VAL A 133 -8.98 -6.26 -7.59
N LEU A 134 -8.22 -5.17 -7.73
CA LEU A 134 -7.51 -4.56 -6.60
C LEU A 134 -8.47 -3.90 -5.60
N ILE A 135 -9.54 -3.24 -6.07
CA ILE A 135 -10.58 -2.67 -5.18
C ILE A 135 -11.20 -3.78 -4.33
N GLN A 136 -11.61 -4.88 -4.96
CA GLN A 136 -12.19 -6.01 -4.25
C GLN A 136 -11.20 -6.61 -3.25
N ARG A 137 -9.93 -6.77 -3.64
CA ARG A 137 -8.89 -7.30 -2.76
C ARG A 137 -8.61 -6.39 -1.57
N CYS A 138 -8.52 -5.08 -1.79
CA CYS A 138 -8.34 -4.11 -0.69
C CYS A 138 -9.49 -4.17 0.31
N ARG A 139 -10.74 -4.27 -0.16
CA ARG A 139 -11.93 -4.46 0.72
C ARG A 139 -11.81 -5.73 1.55
N GLN A 140 -11.46 -6.87 0.94
CA GLN A 140 -11.24 -8.13 1.66
C GLN A 140 -10.16 -8.01 2.74
N ILE A 141 -9.09 -7.26 2.47
CA ILE A 141 -8.02 -7.02 3.46
C ILE A 141 -8.54 -6.13 4.59
N MET A 142 -9.34 -5.09 4.29
CA MET A 142 -9.96 -4.23 5.30
C MET A 142 -10.88 -5.00 6.25
N ASP A 143 -11.56 -6.04 5.75
CA ASP A 143 -12.47 -6.89 6.52
C ASP A 143 -11.74 -7.91 7.42
N GLN A 144 -10.39 -7.96 7.37
CA GLN A 144 -9.56 -8.91 8.10
C GLN A 144 -8.50 -8.24 9.00
N PRO A 145 -8.89 -7.35 9.92
CA PRO A 145 -7.92 -6.56 10.70
C PRO A 145 -7.01 -7.43 11.58
N ASP A 146 -7.50 -8.54 12.14
CA ASP A 146 -6.68 -9.43 12.96
C ASP A 146 -5.59 -10.12 12.15
N PHE A 147 -5.88 -10.52 10.93
CA PHE A 147 -4.89 -11.07 10.01
C PHE A 147 -3.84 -10.03 9.63
N VAL A 148 -4.28 -8.81 9.27
CA VAL A 148 -3.38 -7.69 8.96
C VAL A 148 -2.49 -7.37 10.16
N ARG A 149 -3.06 -7.30 11.37
CA ARG A 149 -2.30 -7.09 12.61
C ARG A 149 -1.21 -8.15 12.78
N GLY A 150 -1.54 -9.43 12.56
CA GLY A 150 -0.58 -10.52 12.65
C GLY A 150 0.61 -10.39 11.70
N LEU A 151 0.41 -9.75 10.53
CA LEU A 151 1.46 -9.53 9.54
C LEU A 151 2.29 -8.26 9.78
N THR A 152 1.68 -7.21 10.33
CA THR A 152 2.24 -5.85 10.33
C THR A 152 2.68 -5.36 11.70
N ASN A 153 2.20 -5.97 12.78
CA ASN A 153 2.58 -5.61 14.14
C ASN A 153 3.89 -6.29 14.54
N PHE A 154 5.00 -5.73 14.08
CA PHE A 154 6.34 -6.23 14.42
C PHE A 154 6.59 -6.11 15.92
N SER A 155 7.33 -7.05 16.50
CA SER A 155 7.64 -7.08 17.94
C SER A 155 8.32 -5.78 18.44
N TRP A 156 9.27 -5.28 17.67
CA TRP A 156 9.99 -4.04 17.99
C TRP A 156 9.10 -2.79 17.90
N TRP A 157 8.00 -2.84 17.12
CA TRP A 157 7.07 -1.72 17.00
C TRP A 157 6.22 -1.52 18.26
N SER A 158 5.92 -2.59 18.98
CA SER A 158 5.15 -2.53 20.22
C SER A 158 5.94 -1.93 21.40
N GLU A 159 7.27 -2.04 21.39
CA GLU A 159 8.16 -1.52 22.41
C GLU A 159 8.30 0.00 22.35
N LEU A 160 8.16 0.61 21.17
CA LEU A 160 8.23 2.06 20.96
C LEU A 160 6.97 2.81 21.40
N ALA A 161 5.89 2.10 21.69
CA ALA A 161 4.57 2.67 21.99
C ALA A 161 4.15 2.48 23.47
N ALA A 162 5.08 2.03 24.30
CA ALA A 162 4.96 1.96 25.76
C ALA A 162 5.65 3.15 26.39
#